data_ca3bae372582fc808891c0fbdc94e1dc
#
_entry.id   ca3bae372582fc808891c0fbdc94e1dc
#
_cell.length_a   1.000
_cell.length_b   1.000
_cell.length_c   1.000
_cell.angle_alpha   90.00
_cell.angle_beta   90.00
_cell.angle_gamma   90.00
#
_symmetry.space_group_name_H-M   'P 1'
#
loop_
_entity.id
_entity.type
_entity.pdbx_description
1 polymer ?
#
loop_
_entity_poly.entity_id
_entity_poly.type
_entity_poly.pdbx_seq_one_letter_code
_entity_poly.pdbx_strand_id
1 'polypeptide(L)'
;MTRLGRLTAGVAAATVLCLTASGCVTVHGELEVLPGATESEAAQALKDFTDAYNAADKAYDPALDADRVTGSLGAINQAGLKARQTYSPDGNKTHKPLELTDVTYVIPKKAGWPRWFLADTDSNRDEDGGKLDTRWLVVFERSGPDALWKASYLGVVPASQVPEFTLDGDGLATPVEPQGGELIVRPADLSIAYTEYLQKGTPDVFAPGTATSQWRETRRTTRRAGFSYQYVDQPLN
;
A
#
# COMPACT_ATOMS: atom_id res chain seq x y z
N MET A 1 -81.43 20.28 29.71
CA MET A 1 -81.77 19.46 28.54
C MET A 1 -80.63 19.63 27.53
N THR A 2 -79.68 18.77 27.60
CA THR A 2 -79.25 17.86 26.58
C THR A 2 -78.80 18.42 25.22
N ARG A 3 -77.53 18.45 24.97
CA ARG A 3 -76.96 17.97 23.72
C ARG A 3 -75.47 17.65 23.93
N LEU A 4 -75.23 16.40 24.34
CA LEU A 4 -73.96 15.72 24.15
C LEU A 4 -74.07 14.98 22.83
N GLY A 5 -73.06 15.07 22.01
CA GLY A 5 -72.95 14.13 20.91
C GLY A 5 -72.07 14.61 19.73
N ARG A 6 -71.07 13.86 19.38
CA ARG A 6 -70.28 13.87 18.16
C ARG A 6 -69.01 14.71 18.13
N LEU A 7 -67.95 14.13 18.71
CA LEU A 7 -66.56 14.36 18.27
C LEU A 7 -65.74 13.09 18.60
N THR A 8 -65.97 12.00 17.90
CA THR A 8 -65.11 10.80 17.94
C THR A 8 -65.09 10.15 16.55
N ALA A 9 -64.44 10.77 15.60
CA ALA A 9 -64.08 10.10 14.35
C ALA A 9 -63.01 11.00 13.64
N GLY A 10 -61.77 10.80 13.91
CA GLY A 10 -60.75 11.56 13.18
C GLY A 10 -59.29 11.38 13.59
N VAL A 11 -58.96 10.31 14.34
CA VAL A 11 -57.54 10.09 14.76
C VAL A 11 -56.99 8.72 14.30
N ALA A 12 -57.67 7.98 13.47
CA ALA A 12 -57.28 6.62 13.10
C ALA A 12 -56.65 6.50 11.68
N ALA A 13 -56.35 7.60 10.98
CA ALA A 13 -55.85 7.52 9.58
C ALA A 13 -54.42 8.08 9.35
N ALA A 14 -53.72 8.47 10.40
CA ALA A 14 -52.38 9.06 10.25
C ALA A 14 -51.22 8.18 10.68
N THR A 15 -51.45 6.92 11.08
CA THR A 15 -50.37 6.05 11.65
C THR A 15 -49.95 4.88 10.76
N VAL A 16 -50.37 4.83 9.52
CA VAL A 16 -50.04 3.66 8.61
C VAL A 16 -49.06 4.02 7.48
N LEU A 17 -48.58 5.26 7.36
CA LEU A 17 -47.71 5.65 6.23
C LEU A 17 -46.20 5.75 6.56
N CYS A 18 -45.75 5.29 7.72
CA CYS A 18 -44.31 5.32 8.09
C CYS A 18 -43.60 3.98 8.11
N LEU A 19 -44.21 2.92 7.57
CA LEU A 19 -43.62 1.53 7.66
C LEU A 19 -43.15 0.94 6.34
N THR A 20 -42.99 1.68 5.25
CA THR A 20 -42.55 1.16 3.97
C THR A 20 -41.24 1.77 3.45
N ALA A 21 -40.43 2.39 4.31
CA ALA A 21 -39.05 2.74 3.98
C ALA A 21 -38.04 1.82 4.70
N SER A 22 -38.32 0.52 4.78
CA SER A 22 -37.25 -0.46 4.97
C SER A 22 -36.56 -0.64 3.62
N GLY A 23 -35.76 0.36 3.25
CA GLY A 23 -34.71 0.15 2.25
C GLY A 23 -33.94 -1.07 2.72
N CYS A 24 -33.82 -2.09 1.88
CA CYS A 24 -32.90 -3.18 2.10
C CYS A 24 -31.51 -2.57 2.22
N VAL A 25 -31.07 -2.27 3.44
CA VAL A 25 -29.67 -2.09 3.76
C VAL A 25 -29.10 -3.48 3.60
N THR A 26 -28.51 -3.76 2.44
CA THR A 26 -27.69 -4.96 2.28
C THR A 26 -26.50 -4.74 3.20
N VAL A 27 -26.58 -5.32 4.40
CA VAL A 27 -25.44 -5.39 5.31
C VAL A 27 -24.50 -6.40 4.67
N HIS A 28 -23.51 -5.92 3.92
CA HIS A 28 -22.42 -6.77 3.50
C HIS A 28 -21.72 -7.26 4.76
N GLY A 29 -21.81 -8.56 5.04
CA GLY A 29 -21.18 -9.14 6.21
C GLY A 29 -19.66 -9.00 6.13
N GLU A 30 -18.98 -8.99 7.27
CA GLU A 30 -17.51 -8.92 7.35
C GLU A 30 -16.78 -10.00 6.54
N LEU A 31 -17.48 -11.08 6.17
CA LEU A 31 -16.96 -12.19 5.38
C LEU A 31 -17.23 -12.07 3.88
N GLU A 32 -17.88 -11.00 3.43
CA GLU A 32 -18.08 -10.80 1.99
C GLU A 32 -16.75 -10.47 1.31
N VAL A 33 -16.47 -11.23 0.24
CA VAL A 33 -15.26 -11.06 -0.56
C VAL A 33 -15.53 -9.96 -1.61
N LEU A 34 -14.92 -8.82 -1.43
CA LEU A 34 -15.10 -7.64 -2.28
C LEU A 34 -13.74 -7.20 -2.86
N PRO A 35 -13.73 -6.44 -3.97
CA PRO A 35 -12.51 -5.77 -4.40
C PRO A 35 -11.88 -4.96 -3.27
N GLY A 36 -10.57 -5.04 -3.13
CA GLY A 36 -9.83 -4.31 -2.09
C GLY A 36 -10.07 -2.80 -2.17
N ALA A 37 -10.10 -2.27 -3.39
CA ALA A 37 -10.41 -0.89 -3.72
C ALA A 37 -11.18 -0.84 -5.06
N THR A 38 -11.80 0.29 -5.38
CA THR A 38 -12.14 0.65 -6.75
C THR A 38 -10.94 1.31 -7.43
N GLU A 39 -10.88 1.29 -8.76
CA GLU A 39 -9.83 2.02 -9.49
C GLU A 39 -9.80 3.52 -9.14
N SER A 40 -10.97 4.13 -8.95
CA SER A 40 -11.08 5.54 -8.55
C SER A 40 -10.50 5.78 -7.15
N GLU A 41 -10.76 4.90 -6.19
CA GLU A 41 -10.15 4.98 -4.85
C GLU A 41 -8.63 4.79 -4.92
N ALA A 42 -8.15 3.85 -5.73
CA ALA A 42 -6.73 3.60 -5.92
C ALA A 42 -6.02 4.81 -6.57
N ALA A 43 -6.63 5.39 -7.61
CA ALA A 43 -6.09 6.59 -8.26
C ALA A 43 -6.04 7.80 -7.30
N GLN A 44 -7.09 7.99 -6.49
CA GLN A 44 -7.10 9.06 -5.50
C GLN A 44 -6.06 8.82 -4.39
N ALA A 45 -5.90 7.58 -3.93
CA ALA A 45 -4.90 7.23 -2.93
C ALA A 45 -3.45 7.48 -3.43
N LEU A 46 -3.16 7.10 -4.67
CA LEU A 46 -1.85 7.37 -5.29
C LEU A 46 -1.58 8.86 -5.41
N LYS A 47 -2.58 9.63 -5.84
CA LYS A 47 -2.49 11.09 -5.94
C LYS A 47 -2.24 11.73 -4.57
N ASP A 48 -3.02 11.37 -3.57
CA ASP A 48 -2.90 11.90 -2.21
C ASP A 48 -1.54 11.59 -1.60
N PHE A 49 -1.03 10.37 -1.82
CA PHE A 49 0.32 9.98 -1.42
C PHE A 49 1.37 10.83 -2.12
N THR A 50 1.28 10.99 -3.44
CA THR A 50 2.27 11.73 -4.24
C THR A 50 2.30 13.21 -3.85
N ASP A 51 1.14 13.83 -3.65
CA ASP A 51 1.04 15.22 -3.22
C ASP A 51 1.66 15.42 -1.82
N ALA A 52 1.33 14.54 -0.87
CA ALA A 52 1.87 14.60 0.49
C ALA A 52 3.38 14.35 0.52
N TYR A 53 3.85 13.33 -0.22
CA TYR A 53 5.27 13.02 -0.37
C TYR A 53 6.05 14.23 -0.92
N ASN A 54 5.54 14.87 -1.96
CA ASN A 54 6.16 16.07 -2.55
C ASN A 54 6.19 17.24 -1.58
N ALA A 55 5.12 17.47 -0.82
CA ALA A 55 5.07 18.51 0.20
C ALA A 55 6.10 18.24 1.31
N ALA A 56 6.16 17.00 1.80
CA ALA A 56 7.09 16.58 2.84
C ALA A 56 8.55 16.65 2.38
N ASP A 57 8.88 16.20 1.16
CA ASP A 57 10.23 16.27 0.61
C ASP A 57 10.67 17.73 0.40
N LYS A 58 9.77 18.58 -0.09
CA LYS A 58 10.06 20.01 -0.31
C LYS A 58 10.38 20.73 0.99
N ALA A 59 9.63 20.45 2.05
CA ALA A 59 9.80 21.11 3.35
C ALA A 59 10.80 20.40 4.27
N TYR A 60 11.15 19.13 3.98
CA TYR A 60 11.77 18.19 4.91
C TYR A 60 10.98 18.05 6.21
N ASP A 61 9.64 18.14 6.11
CA ASP A 61 8.74 18.02 7.24
C ASP A 61 8.00 16.67 7.22
N PRO A 62 8.34 15.76 8.14
CA PRO A 62 7.68 14.44 8.20
C PRO A 62 6.19 14.50 8.56
N ALA A 63 5.70 15.60 9.16
CA ALA A 63 4.29 15.72 9.50
C ALA A 63 3.38 15.85 8.27
N LEU A 64 3.91 16.29 7.13
CA LEU A 64 3.13 16.55 5.93
C LEU A 64 2.70 15.28 5.18
N ASP A 65 3.37 14.14 5.40
CA ASP A 65 3.00 12.87 4.79
C ASP A 65 2.75 11.72 5.80
N ALA A 66 2.84 11.97 7.10
CA ALA A 66 2.66 10.98 8.15
C ALA A 66 1.33 10.20 8.05
N ASP A 67 0.28 10.87 7.58
CA ASP A 67 -1.04 10.25 7.38
C ASP A 67 -1.18 9.49 6.06
N ARG A 68 -0.18 9.53 5.18
CA ARG A 68 -0.18 8.89 3.86
C ARG A 68 0.82 7.76 3.73
N VAL A 69 1.65 7.53 4.75
CA VAL A 69 2.62 6.42 4.79
C VAL A 69 2.45 5.58 6.05
N THR A 70 2.85 4.31 5.96
CA THR A 70 2.81 3.35 7.08
C THR A 70 3.83 2.24 6.83
N GLY A 71 3.89 1.24 7.69
CA GLY A 71 4.75 0.08 7.53
C GLY A 71 6.23 0.43 7.37
N SER A 72 6.95 -0.36 6.60
CA SER A 72 8.38 -0.16 6.36
C SER A 72 8.67 1.10 5.54
N LEU A 73 7.84 1.42 4.55
CA LEU A 73 7.97 2.66 3.79
C LEU A 73 7.83 3.88 4.72
N GLY A 74 6.80 3.89 5.57
CA GLY A 74 6.59 4.97 6.53
C GLY A 74 7.77 5.15 7.48
N ALA A 75 8.28 4.06 8.05
CA ALA A 75 9.42 4.11 8.96
C ALA A 75 10.67 4.71 8.30
N ILE A 76 11.00 4.26 7.08
CA ILE A 76 12.17 4.74 6.32
C ILE A 76 11.99 6.21 5.91
N ASN A 77 10.83 6.54 5.34
CA ASN A 77 10.52 7.88 4.85
C ASN A 77 10.56 8.92 5.98
N GLN A 78 9.86 8.66 7.08
CA GLN A 78 9.78 9.55 8.23
C GLN A 78 11.15 9.77 8.89
N ALA A 79 11.95 8.71 9.05
CA ALA A 79 13.31 8.81 9.56
C ALA A 79 14.21 9.63 8.62
N GLY A 80 14.09 9.42 7.30
CA GLY A 80 14.83 10.16 6.29
C GLY A 80 14.50 11.65 6.27
N LEU A 81 13.21 12.01 6.35
CA LEU A 81 12.77 13.41 6.42
C LEU A 81 13.27 14.08 7.68
N LYS A 82 13.15 13.44 8.84
CA LYS A 82 13.64 13.97 10.12
C LYS A 82 15.15 14.21 10.10
N ALA A 83 15.92 13.31 9.53
CA ALA A 83 17.36 13.48 9.37
C ALA A 83 17.68 14.68 8.48
N ARG A 84 17.03 14.81 7.32
CA ARG A 84 17.21 15.94 6.40
C ARG A 84 16.81 17.27 7.03
N GLN A 85 15.70 17.33 7.74
CA GLN A 85 15.24 18.50 8.49
C GLN A 85 16.33 19.01 9.46
N THR A 86 17.03 18.10 10.12
CA THR A 86 18.11 18.46 11.06
C THR A 86 19.28 19.16 10.37
N TYR A 87 19.66 18.71 9.16
CA TYR A 87 20.78 19.29 8.40
C TYR A 87 20.38 20.45 7.47
N SER A 88 19.10 20.54 7.10
CA SER A 88 18.57 21.55 6.18
C SER A 88 17.20 22.03 6.68
N PRO A 89 17.15 22.80 7.78
CA PRO A 89 15.90 23.26 8.39
C PRO A 89 15.08 24.18 7.48
N ASP A 90 15.70 24.79 6.48
CA ASP A 90 15.04 25.62 5.46
C ASP A 90 14.38 24.80 4.33
N GLY A 91 14.37 23.47 4.42
CA GLY A 91 13.79 22.56 3.44
C GLY A 91 14.72 22.21 2.28
N ASN A 92 14.16 21.55 1.28
CA ASN A 92 14.85 21.04 0.10
C ASN A 92 14.93 22.11 -1.01
N LYS A 93 16.03 22.82 -1.09
CA LYS A 93 16.25 23.88 -2.11
C LYS A 93 16.40 23.34 -3.54
N THR A 94 16.64 22.04 -3.68
CA THR A 94 16.79 21.36 -4.98
C THR A 94 15.62 20.42 -5.26
N HIS A 95 14.48 20.62 -4.57
CA HIS A 95 13.31 19.80 -4.72
C HIS A 95 12.87 19.72 -6.19
N LYS A 96 12.67 18.49 -6.64
CA LYS A 96 12.00 18.17 -7.89
C LYS A 96 10.79 17.34 -7.55
N PRO A 97 9.57 17.75 -7.93
CA PRO A 97 8.38 16.96 -7.66
C PRO A 97 8.53 15.54 -8.21
N LEU A 98 8.08 14.56 -7.42
CA LEU A 98 7.86 13.22 -7.91
C LEU A 98 6.61 13.24 -8.78
N GLU A 99 6.72 12.70 -9.97
CA GLU A 99 5.60 12.44 -10.88
C GLU A 99 5.52 10.94 -11.11
N LEU A 100 4.33 10.39 -10.93
CA LEU A 100 4.02 8.98 -11.14
C LEU A 100 3.02 8.88 -12.29
N THR A 101 3.40 8.17 -13.35
CA THR A 101 2.65 8.08 -14.60
C THR A 101 2.51 6.64 -15.04
N ASP A 102 1.79 6.38 -16.14
CA ASP A 102 1.58 5.05 -16.71
C ASP A 102 1.22 3.99 -15.64
N VAL A 103 0.12 4.24 -14.93
CA VAL A 103 -0.26 3.47 -13.74
C VAL A 103 -1.14 2.29 -14.08
N THR A 104 -0.77 1.11 -13.56
CA THR A 104 -1.63 -0.08 -13.52
C THR A 104 -1.96 -0.41 -12.07
N TYR A 105 -3.24 -0.55 -11.75
CA TYR A 105 -3.68 -0.94 -10.41
C TYR A 105 -3.94 -2.44 -10.34
N VAL A 106 -3.24 -3.11 -9.44
CA VAL A 106 -3.41 -4.54 -9.15
C VAL A 106 -4.24 -4.66 -7.88
N ILE A 107 -5.53 -4.92 -8.04
CA ILE A 107 -6.52 -4.87 -6.96
C ILE A 107 -7.01 -6.29 -6.68
N PRO A 108 -6.71 -6.87 -5.49
CA PRO A 108 -7.21 -8.19 -5.12
C PRO A 108 -8.63 -8.13 -4.56
N LYS A 109 -9.33 -9.28 -4.60
CA LYS A 109 -10.52 -9.52 -3.80
C LYS A 109 -10.12 -9.94 -2.38
N LYS A 110 -10.81 -9.41 -1.36
CA LYS A 110 -10.55 -9.75 0.04
C LYS A 110 -11.81 -9.63 0.89
N ALA A 111 -11.96 -10.55 1.84
CA ALA A 111 -12.92 -10.41 2.92
C ALA A 111 -12.34 -9.55 4.07
N GLY A 112 -13.19 -8.70 4.65
CA GLY A 112 -12.82 -7.90 5.84
C GLY A 112 -11.70 -6.89 5.62
N TRP A 113 -11.02 -6.56 6.70
CA TRP A 113 -9.95 -5.58 6.78
C TRP A 113 -8.66 -6.21 7.34
N PRO A 114 -7.46 -5.63 7.12
CA PRO A 114 -7.17 -4.51 6.23
C PRO A 114 -7.41 -4.86 4.76
N ARG A 115 -7.70 -3.85 3.94
CA ARG A 115 -7.71 -3.95 2.47
C ARG A 115 -6.44 -3.37 1.89
N TRP A 116 -6.07 -3.84 0.70
CA TRP A 116 -4.85 -3.38 0.03
C TRP A 116 -4.98 -3.44 -1.48
N PHE A 117 -4.13 -2.70 -2.15
CA PHE A 117 -3.87 -2.81 -3.59
C PHE A 117 -2.42 -2.45 -3.87
N LEU A 118 -1.94 -2.78 -5.06
CA LEU A 118 -0.63 -2.39 -5.56
C LEU A 118 -0.82 -1.45 -6.75
N ALA A 119 -0.08 -0.34 -6.77
CA ALA A 119 0.11 0.50 -7.94
C ALA A 119 1.47 0.18 -8.57
N ASP A 120 1.46 -0.30 -9.81
CA ASP A 120 2.62 -0.39 -10.69
C ASP A 120 2.64 0.87 -11.52
N THR A 121 3.67 1.69 -11.37
CA THR A 121 3.74 3.02 -11.99
C THR A 121 5.15 3.36 -12.45
N ASP A 122 5.22 4.12 -13.50
CA ASP A 122 6.45 4.79 -13.91
C ASP A 122 6.74 6.03 -13.06
N SER A 123 7.99 6.48 -13.01
CA SER A 123 8.37 7.66 -12.25
C SER A 123 9.37 8.52 -13.01
N ASN A 124 9.31 9.83 -12.81
CA ASN A 124 10.28 10.77 -13.36
C ASN A 124 11.66 10.77 -12.65
N ARG A 125 12.02 9.65 -12.01
CA ARG A 125 13.30 9.51 -11.26
C ARG A 125 14.39 8.83 -12.05
N ASP A 126 14.09 8.27 -13.20
CA ASP A 126 15.00 7.60 -14.10
C ASP A 126 14.75 8.02 -15.57
N GLU A 127 15.36 7.33 -16.52
CA GLU A 127 15.19 7.58 -17.95
C GLU A 127 14.30 6.47 -18.54
N ASP A 128 13.23 6.86 -19.19
CA ASP A 128 12.31 5.96 -19.86
C ASP A 128 13.00 5.18 -20.98
N GLY A 129 12.78 3.89 -20.98
CA GLY A 129 13.29 2.98 -21.99
C GLY A 129 14.76 2.60 -21.80
N GLY A 130 15.05 1.35 -22.02
CA GLY A 130 16.39 0.79 -21.94
C GLY A 130 16.70 0.05 -20.65
N LYS A 131 17.99 -0.02 -20.28
CA LYS A 131 18.43 -0.88 -19.16
C LYS A 131 18.23 -0.27 -17.78
N LEU A 132 18.04 1.03 -17.72
CA LEU A 132 17.89 1.79 -16.48
C LEU A 132 16.42 2.15 -16.18
N ASP A 133 15.55 1.84 -17.10
CA ASP A 133 14.10 1.99 -16.97
C ASP A 133 13.57 1.13 -15.81
N THR A 134 12.92 1.74 -14.86
CA THR A 134 12.40 1.10 -13.65
C THR A 134 10.94 1.40 -13.43
N ARG A 135 10.27 0.48 -12.74
CA ARG A 135 8.88 0.65 -12.28
C ARG A 135 8.85 0.76 -10.77
N TRP A 136 7.99 1.59 -10.26
CA TRP A 136 7.69 1.71 -8.85
C TRP A 136 6.47 0.86 -8.51
N LEU A 137 6.67 -0.13 -7.67
CA LEU A 137 5.61 -1.00 -7.14
C LEU A 137 5.25 -0.50 -5.73
N VAL A 138 4.14 0.21 -5.60
CA VAL A 138 3.71 0.82 -4.34
C VAL A 138 2.50 0.07 -3.79
N VAL A 139 2.64 -0.51 -2.60
CA VAL A 139 1.53 -1.17 -1.91
C VAL A 139 0.83 -0.17 -1.00
N PHE A 140 -0.48 -0.10 -1.16
CA PHE A 140 -1.36 0.72 -0.33
C PHE A 140 -2.20 -0.16 0.58
N GLU A 141 -2.39 0.29 1.82
CA GLU A 141 -3.20 -0.39 2.83
C GLU A 141 -4.21 0.57 3.46
N ARG A 142 -5.35 0.00 3.85
CA ARG A 142 -6.43 0.68 4.55
C ARG A 142 -6.98 -0.22 5.64
N SER A 143 -6.93 0.23 6.89
CA SER A 143 -7.24 -0.60 8.06
C SER A 143 -8.73 -0.72 8.38
N GLY A 144 -9.57 0.13 7.80
CA GLY A 144 -11.03 0.15 8.05
C GLY A 144 -11.77 1.07 7.10
N PRO A 145 -13.12 1.09 7.14
CA PRO A 145 -13.95 1.85 6.20
C PRO A 145 -13.71 3.37 6.27
N ASP A 146 -13.42 3.89 7.45
CA ASP A 146 -13.19 5.32 7.69
C ASP A 146 -11.70 5.68 7.72
N ALA A 147 -10.80 4.72 7.53
CA ALA A 147 -9.36 4.97 7.53
C ALA A 147 -8.89 5.53 6.18
N LEU A 148 -7.79 6.26 6.20
CA LEU A 148 -7.12 6.72 4.99
C LEU A 148 -6.32 5.58 4.34
N TRP A 149 -6.19 5.63 3.03
CA TRP A 149 -5.21 4.83 2.31
C TRP A 149 -3.81 5.33 2.62
N LYS A 150 -2.90 4.41 2.93
CA LYS A 150 -1.50 4.69 3.25
C LYS A 150 -0.58 3.79 2.44
N ALA A 151 0.47 4.36 1.87
CA ALA A 151 1.53 3.58 1.23
C ALA A 151 2.37 2.87 2.30
N SER A 152 2.47 1.54 2.23
CA SER A 152 3.15 0.70 3.23
C SER A 152 4.48 0.14 2.75
N TYR A 153 4.58 -0.17 1.45
CA TYR A 153 5.78 -0.69 0.82
C TYR A 153 6.03 -0.02 -0.52
N LEU A 154 7.30 0.12 -0.87
CA LEU A 154 7.77 0.55 -2.18
C LEU A 154 8.91 -0.35 -2.63
N GLY A 155 8.75 -0.96 -3.79
CA GLY A 155 9.81 -1.63 -4.53
C GLY A 155 10.10 -0.91 -5.83
N VAL A 156 11.38 -0.74 -6.16
CA VAL A 156 11.82 -0.23 -7.47
C VAL A 156 12.48 -1.38 -8.20
N VAL A 157 11.93 -1.77 -9.33
CA VAL A 157 12.39 -2.92 -10.11
C VAL A 157 12.62 -2.52 -11.56
N PRO A 158 13.58 -3.15 -12.27
CA PRO A 158 13.70 -2.94 -13.71
C PRO A 158 12.36 -3.22 -14.41
N ALA A 159 11.96 -2.40 -15.35
CA ALA A 159 10.69 -2.53 -16.07
C ALA A 159 10.53 -3.93 -16.69
N SER A 160 11.62 -4.52 -17.18
CA SER A 160 11.65 -5.88 -17.72
C SER A 160 11.49 -7.01 -16.69
N GLN A 161 11.48 -6.70 -15.40
CA GLN A 161 11.36 -7.65 -14.29
C GLN A 161 10.06 -7.51 -13.52
N VAL A 162 9.16 -6.62 -13.93
CA VAL A 162 7.81 -6.54 -13.37
C VAL A 162 7.12 -7.88 -13.61
N PRO A 163 6.60 -8.55 -12.56
CA PRO A 163 5.93 -9.83 -12.73
C PRO A 163 4.60 -9.68 -13.44
N GLU A 164 4.22 -10.71 -14.18
CA GLU A 164 2.87 -10.81 -14.72
C GLU A 164 1.90 -11.18 -13.58
N PHE A 165 0.86 -10.36 -13.39
CA PHE A 165 -0.12 -10.59 -12.33
C PHE A 165 -1.25 -11.47 -12.84
N THR A 166 -1.60 -12.53 -12.09
CA THR A 166 -2.75 -13.37 -12.40
C THR A 166 -4.03 -12.63 -12.03
N LEU A 167 -4.88 -12.42 -13.03
CA LEU A 167 -6.18 -11.78 -12.86
C LEU A 167 -7.31 -12.79 -13.04
N ASP A 168 -8.42 -12.56 -12.36
CA ASP A 168 -9.66 -13.33 -12.53
C ASP A 168 -10.50 -12.80 -13.72
N GLY A 169 -11.69 -13.39 -13.91
CA GLY A 169 -12.60 -13.00 -15.00
C GLY A 169 -13.16 -11.57 -14.88
N ASP A 170 -13.04 -10.94 -13.73
CA ASP A 170 -13.44 -9.55 -13.46
C ASP A 170 -12.26 -8.57 -13.54
N GLY A 171 -11.07 -9.06 -13.90
CA GLY A 171 -9.85 -8.26 -13.97
C GLY A 171 -9.20 -7.97 -12.61
N LEU A 172 -9.61 -8.68 -11.55
CA LEU A 172 -9.08 -8.51 -10.21
C LEU A 172 -7.98 -9.52 -9.92
N ALA A 173 -6.96 -9.09 -9.16
CA ALA A 173 -5.82 -9.93 -8.86
C ALA A 173 -6.20 -11.11 -7.94
N THR A 174 -5.62 -12.26 -8.21
CA THR A 174 -5.75 -13.44 -7.37
C THR A 174 -4.64 -13.45 -6.33
N PRO A 175 -4.93 -13.16 -5.05
CA PRO A 175 -3.91 -13.15 -4.02
C PRO A 175 -3.45 -14.57 -3.69
N VAL A 176 -2.16 -14.71 -3.34
CA VAL A 176 -1.64 -15.95 -2.75
C VAL A 176 -1.88 -15.90 -1.24
N GLU A 177 -2.46 -16.97 -0.71
CA GLU A 177 -2.71 -17.05 0.73
C GLU A 177 -1.38 -17.04 1.51
N PRO A 178 -1.29 -16.32 2.65
CA PRO A 178 -0.05 -16.19 3.42
C PRO A 178 0.54 -17.53 3.86
N GLN A 179 -0.31 -18.53 4.08
CA GLN A 179 0.07 -19.90 4.43
C GLN A 179 0.01 -20.87 3.25
N GLY A 180 -0.13 -20.34 2.02
CA GLY A 180 -0.23 -21.14 0.79
C GLY A 180 0.94 -22.12 0.62
N GLY A 181 0.62 -23.38 0.31
CA GLY A 181 1.54 -24.50 0.45
C GLY A 181 2.29 -24.95 -0.80
N GLU A 182 2.01 -24.39 -1.98
CA GLU A 182 2.66 -24.79 -3.24
C GLU A 182 3.99 -24.06 -3.51
N LEU A 183 4.27 -23.00 -2.75
CA LEU A 183 5.51 -22.24 -2.88
C LEU A 183 6.62 -22.86 -2.03
N ILE A 184 7.86 -22.84 -2.52
CA ILE A 184 9.06 -23.33 -1.78
C ILE A 184 9.20 -22.60 -0.43
N VAL A 185 8.89 -21.30 -0.41
CA VAL A 185 8.79 -20.49 0.81
C VAL A 185 7.40 -19.91 0.85
N ARG A 186 6.68 -20.12 1.95
CA ARG A 186 5.36 -19.52 2.13
C ARG A 186 5.48 -17.99 2.20
N PRO A 187 4.51 -17.23 1.67
CA PRO A 187 4.55 -15.76 1.72
C PRO A 187 4.76 -15.22 3.15
N ALA A 188 4.12 -15.83 4.16
CA ALA A 188 4.29 -15.44 5.56
C ALA A 188 5.71 -15.63 6.10
N ASP A 189 6.49 -16.55 5.54
CA ASP A 189 7.85 -16.87 5.99
C ASP A 189 8.93 -16.20 5.12
N LEU A 190 8.53 -15.57 4.00
CA LEU A 190 9.45 -15.06 2.98
C LEU A 190 10.46 -14.05 3.55
N SER A 191 9.99 -13.13 4.38
CA SER A 191 10.84 -12.09 4.96
C SER A 191 11.91 -12.68 5.89
N ILE A 192 11.53 -13.65 6.72
CA ILE A 192 12.46 -14.37 7.62
C ILE A 192 13.46 -15.17 6.79
N ALA A 193 12.99 -15.97 5.84
CA ALA A 193 13.83 -16.79 5.00
C ALA A 193 14.84 -15.95 4.19
N TYR A 194 14.41 -14.83 3.62
CA TYR A 194 15.28 -13.94 2.87
C TYR A 194 16.32 -13.25 3.77
N THR A 195 15.94 -12.83 4.96
CA THR A 195 16.87 -12.25 5.95
C THR A 195 17.95 -13.24 6.34
N GLU A 196 17.58 -14.49 6.61
CA GLU A 196 18.54 -15.57 6.92
C GLU A 196 19.45 -15.88 5.74
N TYR A 197 18.87 -15.93 4.52
CA TYR A 197 19.65 -16.13 3.31
C TYR A 197 20.70 -15.02 3.11
N LEU A 198 20.33 -13.75 3.30
CA LEU A 198 21.27 -12.63 3.17
C LEU A 198 22.42 -12.73 4.18
N GLN A 199 22.15 -13.15 5.41
CA GLN A 199 23.15 -13.29 6.49
C GLN A 199 24.01 -14.54 6.34
N LYS A 200 23.37 -15.69 6.14
CA LYS A 200 24.00 -17.02 6.26
C LYS A 200 24.18 -17.75 4.91
N GLY A 201 23.41 -17.38 3.89
CA GLY A 201 23.33 -18.10 2.62
C GLY A 201 22.36 -19.28 2.61
N THR A 202 21.59 -19.41 3.67
CA THR A 202 20.58 -20.47 3.81
C THR A 202 19.25 -19.86 4.27
N PRO A 203 18.10 -20.41 3.87
CA PRO A 203 17.94 -21.54 2.93
C PRO A 203 18.34 -21.16 1.49
N ASP A 204 18.87 -22.10 0.72
CA ASP A 204 19.25 -21.91 -0.70
C ASP A 204 18.05 -22.17 -1.62
N VAL A 205 17.08 -21.31 -1.50
CA VAL A 205 15.78 -21.38 -2.23
C VAL A 205 15.54 -20.16 -3.12
N PHE A 206 16.42 -19.17 -3.05
CA PHE A 206 16.31 -17.95 -3.83
C PHE A 206 17.10 -18.06 -5.12
N ALA A 207 16.45 -17.77 -6.26
CA ALA A 207 17.13 -17.73 -7.54
C ALA A 207 18.31 -16.75 -7.54
N PRO A 208 19.44 -17.09 -8.19
CA PRO A 208 20.54 -16.16 -8.34
C PRO A 208 20.12 -14.88 -9.06
N GLY A 209 20.54 -13.74 -8.54
CA GLY A 209 20.19 -12.45 -9.12
C GLY A 209 20.77 -11.27 -8.34
N THR A 210 20.43 -10.04 -8.80
CA THR A 210 20.95 -8.79 -8.27
C THR A 210 20.61 -8.61 -6.80
N ALA A 211 19.37 -8.91 -6.43
CA ALA A 211 18.89 -8.78 -5.05
C ALA A 211 19.26 -9.98 -4.15
N THR A 212 19.78 -11.05 -4.70
CA THR A 212 20.09 -12.30 -3.98
C THR A 212 21.60 -12.57 -3.94
N SER A 213 22.09 -13.45 -4.80
CA SER A 213 23.49 -13.88 -4.80
C SER A 213 24.48 -12.74 -5.07
N GLN A 214 24.16 -11.82 -5.99
CA GLN A 214 25.02 -10.67 -6.30
C GLN A 214 25.06 -9.67 -5.15
N TRP A 215 23.90 -9.43 -4.49
CA TRP A 215 23.85 -8.56 -3.32
C TRP A 215 24.69 -9.10 -2.16
N ARG A 216 24.61 -10.41 -1.89
CA ARG A 216 25.46 -11.05 -0.88
C ARG A 216 26.95 -10.91 -1.22
N GLU A 217 27.33 -11.14 -2.47
CA GLU A 217 28.72 -10.99 -2.91
C GLU A 217 29.18 -9.52 -2.81
N THR A 218 28.36 -8.56 -3.23
CA THR A 218 28.65 -7.14 -3.09
C THR A 218 28.91 -6.77 -1.63
N ARG A 219 28.07 -7.20 -0.70
CA ARG A 219 28.25 -6.95 0.75
C ARG A 219 29.54 -7.54 1.28
N ARG A 220 29.91 -8.73 0.82
CA ARG A 220 31.15 -9.42 1.22
C ARG A 220 32.39 -8.74 0.69
N THR A 221 32.34 -8.18 -0.51
CA THR A 221 33.50 -7.63 -1.22
C THR A 221 33.64 -6.10 -1.12
N THR A 222 32.57 -5.39 -0.76
CA THR A 222 32.62 -3.93 -0.64
C THR A 222 33.65 -3.49 0.39
N ARG A 223 34.59 -2.66 -0.06
CA ARG A 223 35.65 -2.08 0.76
C ARG A 223 35.80 -0.61 0.41
N ARG A 224 35.99 0.21 1.43
CA ARG A 224 36.35 1.62 1.28
C ARG A 224 37.36 1.98 2.35
N ALA A 225 38.48 2.56 1.99
CA ALA A 225 39.52 2.96 2.93
C ALA A 225 38.97 3.89 4.01
N GLY A 226 39.24 3.57 5.27
CA GLY A 226 38.76 4.34 6.42
C GLY A 226 37.29 4.08 6.84
N PHE A 227 36.62 3.10 6.22
CA PHE A 227 35.23 2.76 6.54
C PHE A 227 35.11 1.29 6.89
N SER A 228 34.25 0.99 7.89
CA SER A 228 33.77 -0.35 8.21
C SER A 228 32.30 -0.42 7.85
N TYR A 229 31.88 -1.50 7.16
CA TYR A 229 30.49 -1.73 6.79
C TYR A 229 29.91 -2.83 7.67
N GLN A 230 28.78 -2.54 8.29
CA GLN A 230 27.97 -3.52 8.99
C GLN A 230 26.58 -3.55 8.33
N TYR A 231 26.20 -4.72 7.84
CA TYR A 231 24.86 -4.95 7.30
C TYR A 231 23.99 -5.61 8.37
N VAL A 232 22.85 -5.01 8.63
CA VAL A 232 21.85 -5.53 9.55
C VAL A 232 20.58 -5.79 8.76
N ASP A 233 20.16 -7.05 8.74
CA ASP A 233 18.93 -7.47 8.08
C ASP A 233 17.89 -7.80 9.14
N GLN A 234 16.70 -7.25 8.99
CA GLN A 234 15.57 -7.49 9.89
C GLN A 234 14.37 -7.97 9.09
N PRO A 235 13.68 -9.04 9.52
CA PRO A 235 12.42 -9.44 8.91
C PRO A 235 11.41 -8.30 8.96
N LEU A 236 10.57 -8.20 7.94
CA LEU A 236 9.40 -7.36 7.96
C LEU A 236 8.30 -8.05 8.79
N ASN A 237 7.65 -7.31 9.66
CA ASN A 237 6.55 -7.80 10.51
C ASN A 237 5.21 -7.50 9.85
#